data_d09e1bee7406524258f1f43c91aad37d
#
_entry.id   d09e1bee7406524258f1f43c91aad37d
#
_cell.length_a   1.000
_cell.length_b   1.000
_cell.length_c   1.000
_cell.angle_alpha   90.00
_cell.angle_beta   90.00
_cell.angle_gamma   90.00
#
_symmetry.space_group_name_H-M   'P 1'
#
loop_
_entity.id
_entity.type
_entity.pdbx_description
1 polymer ?
#
loop_
_entity_poly.entity_id
_entity_poly.type
_entity_poly.pdbx_seq_one_letter_code
_entity_poly.pdbx_strand_id
1 'polypeptide(L)'
;VLLTFTALLAGMAISVRAFGTGAKRKRMFREIYFSIEDVEGIGILYTKTGEYSAILRIENPVQKFSADIDSYYEYTRLFTALAQTLGEGYALHKQDIFTRQGFEETGNGRHEFLSESYFRYFKGRQYTNSRTYLTVTQENRKGNLFSYDDKRWKDFLVKIRKVKDQLRDAGISTSFLGKAEASAYVDHYFTMNFSDKPVAMDSFKAGEECVEMGSRKCKVFSIVDVDSTGLPSLVRPFTNIEVNNTEMPVDLVSMIDSIPDARTVVYNQMIFMPGQKKELAALEKKKNRHASIPNPSNLMAVEDIKRVQDTVARESKQLVYMHYNLMVCCDKGIDLQKPTNYLENSFGRLGI
;
A
#
# COMPACT_ATOMS: atom_id res chain seq x y z
N VAL A 1 -47.65 -21.42 -32.42
CA VAL A 1 -47.25 -21.11 -31.03
C VAL A 1 -45.91 -21.79 -30.68
N LEU A 2 -45.73 -23.11 -30.94
CA LEU A 2 -44.47 -23.82 -30.62
C LEU A 2 -43.29 -23.31 -31.47
N LEU A 3 -43.48 -23.07 -32.76
CA LEU A 3 -42.47 -22.56 -33.69
C LEU A 3 -42.05 -21.10 -33.36
N THR A 4 -42.99 -20.27 -32.91
CA THR A 4 -42.68 -18.91 -32.48
C THR A 4 -41.88 -18.87 -31.17
N PHE A 5 -42.17 -19.80 -30.24
CA PHE A 5 -41.46 -19.91 -29.00
C PHE A 5 -40.02 -20.42 -29.18
N THR A 6 -39.82 -21.41 -30.04
CA THR A 6 -38.48 -21.91 -30.39
C THR A 6 -37.64 -20.87 -31.15
N ALA A 7 -38.23 -20.06 -32.02
CA ALA A 7 -37.56 -18.97 -32.70
C ALA A 7 -37.16 -17.86 -31.74
N LEU A 8 -37.98 -17.57 -30.70
CA LEU A 8 -37.69 -16.57 -29.67
C LEU A 8 -36.58 -17.04 -28.73
N LEU A 9 -36.58 -18.33 -28.34
CA LEU A 9 -35.50 -18.91 -27.55
C LEU A 9 -34.18 -19.00 -28.34
N ALA A 10 -34.23 -19.34 -29.63
CA ALA A 10 -33.04 -19.34 -30.49
C ALA A 10 -32.49 -17.91 -30.68
N GLY A 11 -33.38 -16.93 -30.85
CA GLY A 11 -33.01 -15.52 -30.97
C GLY A 11 -32.37 -14.98 -29.64
N MET A 12 -32.91 -15.36 -28.48
CA MET A 12 -32.30 -15.06 -27.19
C MET A 12 -30.94 -15.73 -26.99
N ALA A 13 -30.80 -17.01 -27.38
CA ALA A 13 -29.53 -17.72 -27.24
C ALA A 13 -28.46 -17.14 -28.20
N ILE A 14 -28.84 -16.71 -29.39
CA ILE A 14 -27.95 -16.05 -30.33
C ILE A 14 -27.57 -14.64 -29.83
N SER A 15 -28.52 -13.88 -29.31
CA SER A 15 -28.24 -12.57 -28.74
C SER A 15 -27.36 -12.67 -27.51
N VAL A 16 -27.59 -13.62 -26.59
CA VAL A 16 -26.73 -13.88 -25.44
C VAL A 16 -25.33 -14.33 -25.87
N ARG A 17 -25.19 -15.14 -26.92
CA ARG A 17 -23.89 -15.49 -27.50
C ARG A 17 -23.22 -14.33 -28.22
N ALA A 18 -23.94 -13.57 -29.05
CA ALA A 18 -23.40 -12.45 -29.80
C ALA A 18 -23.03 -11.26 -28.90
N PHE A 19 -23.84 -10.99 -27.86
CA PHE A 19 -23.58 -9.92 -26.90
C PHE A 19 -22.81 -10.41 -25.66
N GLY A 20 -22.83 -11.69 -25.33
CA GLY A 20 -22.06 -12.30 -24.24
C GLY A 20 -20.60 -12.58 -24.60
N THR A 21 -20.24 -12.68 -25.89
CA THR A 21 -18.85 -12.70 -26.39
C THR A 21 -18.33 -11.29 -26.69
N GLY A 22 -19.21 -10.29 -26.67
CA GLY A 22 -18.81 -8.89 -26.72
C GLY A 22 -17.99 -8.55 -25.50
N ALA A 23 -16.73 -8.26 -25.74
CA ALA A 23 -15.74 -7.69 -24.85
C ALA A 23 -16.07 -7.86 -23.36
N LYS A 24 -15.46 -8.82 -22.68
CA LYS A 24 -15.49 -8.87 -21.20
C LYS A 24 -15.30 -7.43 -20.74
N ARG A 25 -16.37 -6.79 -20.26
CA ARG A 25 -16.34 -5.41 -19.80
C ARG A 25 -15.26 -5.38 -18.73
N LYS A 26 -14.10 -4.84 -19.08
CA LYS A 26 -13.00 -4.72 -18.15
C LYS A 26 -13.53 -3.88 -17.02
N ARG A 27 -13.75 -4.48 -15.85
CA ARG A 27 -14.14 -3.73 -14.68
C ARG A 27 -13.00 -2.75 -14.41
N MET A 28 -13.26 -1.49 -14.59
CA MET A 28 -12.32 -0.46 -14.22
C MET A 28 -12.29 -0.44 -12.68
N PHE A 29 -11.12 -0.24 -12.11
CA PHE A 29 -10.98 -0.15 -10.64
C PHE A 29 -11.89 0.89 -10.01
N ARG A 30 -12.27 1.96 -10.72
CA ARG A 30 -13.33 2.89 -10.33
C ARG A 30 -14.69 2.23 -10.02
N GLU A 31 -14.93 1.02 -10.51
CA GLU A 31 -16.15 0.28 -10.18
C GLU A 31 -16.08 -0.41 -8.80
N ILE A 32 -14.92 -0.42 -8.13
CA ILE A 32 -14.73 -1.04 -6.82
C ILE A 32 -15.34 -0.17 -5.73
N TYR A 33 -15.12 1.14 -5.76
CA TYR A 33 -15.78 2.04 -4.83
C TYR A 33 -17.05 2.64 -5.42
N PHE A 34 -18.02 2.88 -4.56
CA PHE A 34 -19.33 3.39 -4.95
C PHE A 34 -19.30 4.90 -5.15
N SER A 35 -18.76 5.62 -4.18
CA SER A 35 -18.66 7.08 -4.19
C SER A 35 -17.54 7.59 -3.30
N ILE A 36 -17.19 8.86 -3.48
CA ILE A 36 -16.41 9.64 -2.54
C ILE A 36 -17.30 10.77 -2.06
N GLU A 37 -17.56 10.83 -0.76
CA GLU A 37 -18.39 11.87 -0.15
C GLU A 37 -17.54 12.79 0.74
N ASP A 38 -17.92 14.05 0.80
CA ASP A 38 -17.32 15.01 1.73
C ASP A 38 -18.04 14.94 3.08
N VAL A 39 -17.28 14.66 4.13
CA VAL A 39 -17.78 14.66 5.50
C VAL A 39 -16.87 15.54 6.34
N GLU A 40 -17.35 16.74 6.65
CA GLU A 40 -16.59 17.73 7.44
C GLU A 40 -15.20 18.04 6.84
N GLY A 41 -15.11 18.14 5.51
CA GLY A 41 -13.85 18.37 4.79
C GLY A 41 -12.97 17.13 4.60
N ILE A 42 -13.46 15.95 4.96
CA ILE A 42 -12.78 14.66 4.76
C ILE A 42 -13.43 13.92 3.60
N GLY A 43 -12.65 13.56 2.59
CA GLY A 43 -13.09 12.71 1.49
C GLY A 43 -13.18 11.25 1.94
N ILE A 44 -14.39 10.75 2.15
CA ILE A 44 -14.63 9.36 2.54
C ILE A 44 -14.99 8.54 1.30
N LEU A 45 -14.23 7.48 1.07
CA LEU A 45 -14.50 6.51 0.02
C LEU A 45 -15.42 5.42 0.56
N TYR A 46 -16.49 5.17 -0.19
CA TYR A 46 -17.43 4.09 0.07
C TYR A 46 -17.26 3.00 -0.96
N THR A 47 -17.03 1.76 -0.52
CA THR A 47 -16.98 0.63 -1.43
C THR A 47 -18.38 0.03 -1.67
N LYS A 48 -18.53 -0.71 -2.76
CA LYS A 48 -19.77 -1.46 -3.06
C LYS A 48 -20.05 -2.56 -2.04
N THR A 49 -19.06 -2.97 -1.30
CA THR A 49 -19.12 -3.97 -0.24
C THR A 49 -19.43 -3.38 1.13
N GLY A 50 -19.55 -2.03 1.21
CA GLY A 50 -19.94 -1.31 2.43
C GLY A 50 -18.78 -1.00 3.37
N GLU A 51 -17.55 -0.92 2.86
CA GLU A 51 -16.37 -0.47 3.58
C GLU A 51 -16.26 1.05 3.51
N TYR A 52 -15.64 1.63 4.53
CA TYR A 52 -15.33 3.06 4.59
C TYR A 52 -13.82 3.25 4.59
N SER A 53 -13.33 4.18 3.78
CA SER A 53 -11.90 4.51 3.74
C SER A 53 -11.69 6.01 3.78
N ALA A 54 -10.72 6.45 4.57
CA ALA A 54 -10.23 7.83 4.62
C ALA A 54 -8.73 7.84 4.31
N ILE A 55 -8.29 8.81 3.52
CA ILE A 55 -6.89 8.95 3.11
C ILE A 55 -6.30 10.18 3.79
N LEU A 56 -5.15 9.98 4.43
CA LEU A 56 -4.32 11.05 4.98
C LEU A 56 -3.07 11.21 4.13
N ARG A 57 -2.70 12.44 3.81
CA ARG A 57 -1.34 12.76 3.39
C ARG A 57 -0.52 12.98 4.65
N ILE A 58 0.62 12.30 4.75
CA ILE A 58 1.54 12.43 5.88
C ILE A 58 2.91 12.89 5.39
N GLU A 59 3.60 13.68 6.21
CA GLU A 59 5.01 13.96 5.99
C GLU A 59 5.80 12.65 6.11
N ASN A 60 6.73 12.40 5.16
CA ASN A 60 7.53 11.19 5.23
C ASN A 60 8.56 11.32 6.36
N PRO A 61 8.45 10.51 7.42
CA PRO A 61 9.34 10.64 8.58
C PRO A 61 10.79 10.29 8.27
N VAL A 62 11.06 9.51 7.25
CA VAL A 62 12.43 9.19 6.81
C VAL A 62 13.20 10.45 6.45
N GLN A 63 12.55 11.45 5.84
CA GLN A 63 13.17 12.74 5.55
C GLN A 63 13.55 13.52 6.81
N LYS A 64 12.83 13.28 7.92
CA LYS A 64 13.02 13.97 9.19
C LYS A 64 14.02 13.26 10.10
N PHE A 65 14.08 11.94 10.05
CA PHE A 65 14.80 11.10 11.01
C PHE A 65 16.01 10.38 10.40
N SER A 66 16.46 10.77 9.22
CA SER A 66 17.43 10.04 8.40
C SER A 66 18.81 9.76 9.02
N ALA A 67 19.11 10.32 10.21
CA ALA A 67 20.38 10.10 10.88
C ALA A 67 20.22 9.67 12.35
N ASP A 68 19.01 9.47 12.83
CA ASP A 68 18.71 9.17 14.22
C ASP A 68 18.06 7.78 14.37
N ILE A 69 18.81 6.84 14.91
CA ILE A 69 18.40 5.44 15.11
C ILE A 69 17.20 5.35 16.07
N ASP A 70 17.18 6.14 17.13
CA ASP A 70 16.12 6.08 18.13
C ASP A 70 14.79 6.55 17.55
N SER A 71 14.81 7.53 16.66
CA SER A 71 13.64 8.01 15.93
C SER A 71 13.04 6.95 15.02
N TYR A 72 13.82 6.04 14.43
CA TYR A 72 13.29 4.92 13.67
C TYR A 72 12.52 3.93 14.55
N TYR A 73 13.00 3.66 15.76
CA TYR A 73 12.29 2.79 16.71
C TYR A 73 11.01 3.45 17.24
N GLU A 74 11.04 4.74 17.51
CA GLU A 74 9.87 5.50 17.91
C GLU A 74 8.79 5.49 16.84
N TYR A 75 9.20 5.64 15.60
CA TYR A 75 8.29 5.56 14.46
C TYR A 75 7.64 4.18 14.32
N THR A 76 8.37 3.10 14.55
CA THR A 76 7.82 1.74 14.56
C THR A 76 6.80 1.57 15.70
N ARG A 77 7.08 2.12 16.87
CA ARG A 77 6.14 2.11 18.00
C ARG A 77 4.86 2.88 17.70
N LEU A 78 4.97 3.99 16.99
CA LEU A 78 3.80 4.76 16.55
C LEU A 78 2.84 3.90 15.72
N PHE A 79 3.33 3.15 14.72
CA PHE A 79 2.47 2.26 13.92
C PHE A 79 1.81 1.18 14.76
N THR A 80 2.51 0.65 15.76
CA THR A 80 1.92 -0.28 16.74
C THR A 80 0.77 0.38 17.50
N ALA A 81 0.95 1.61 17.96
CA ALA A 81 -0.09 2.36 18.66
C ALA A 81 -1.31 2.68 17.75
N LEU A 82 -1.05 3.03 16.48
CA LEU A 82 -2.12 3.23 15.50
C LEU A 82 -2.95 1.95 15.29
N ALA A 83 -2.29 0.79 15.13
CA ALA A 83 -2.97 -0.49 14.97
C ALA A 83 -3.81 -0.85 16.22
N GLN A 84 -3.29 -0.59 17.42
CA GLN A 84 -4.03 -0.80 18.68
C GLN A 84 -5.26 0.12 18.79
N THR A 85 -5.12 1.38 18.38
CA THR A 85 -6.23 2.35 18.38
C THR A 85 -7.35 1.95 17.42
N LEU A 86 -6.99 1.47 16.25
CA LEU A 86 -7.95 1.02 15.24
C LEU A 86 -8.62 -0.28 15.67
N GLY A 87 -7.85 -1.27 16.08
CA GLY A 87 -8.36 -2.55 16.55
C GLY A 87 -9.00 -3.42 15.47
N GLU A 88 -9.77 -4.42 15.91
CA GLU A 88 -10.39 -5.43 15.04
C GLU A 88 -11.29 -4.83 13.96
N GLY A 89 -11.18 -5.36 12.73
CA GLY A 89 -12.00 -5.00 11.58
C GLY A 89 -11.55 -3.71 10.90
N TYR A 90 -10.31 -3.30 11.14
CA TYR A 90 -9.67 -2.20 10.43
C TYR A 90 -8.46 -2.67 9.65
N ALA A 91 -8.18 -1.97 8.57
CA ALA A 91 -6.93 -2.07 7.82
C ALA A 91 -6.24 -0.71 7.77
N LEU A 92 -4.94 -0.72 7.91
CA LEU A 92 -4.07 0.44 7.77
C LEU A 92 -3.16 0.21 6.56
N HIS A 93 -3.22 1.09 5.58
CA HIS A 93 -2.43 1.00 4.37
C HIS A 93 -1.54 2.23 4.21
N LYS A 94 -0.25 2.05 4.39
CA LYS A 94 0.76 3.08 4.13
C LYS A 94 1.29 2.90 2.73
N GLN A 95 1.36 4.00 1.99
CA GLN A 95 1.88 4.06 0.62
C GLN A 95 2.94 5.13 0.52
N ASP A 96 4.16 4.72 0.21
CA ASP A 96 5.25 5.62 -0.13
C ASP A 96 5.38 5.65 -1.65
N ILE A 97 5.18 6.82 -2.24
CA ILE A 97 5.16 7.03 -3.68
C ILE A 97 6.38 7.85 -4.05
N PHE A 98 7.27 7.23 -4.80
CA PHE A 98 8.51 7.83 -5.31
C PHE A 98 8.34 8.14 -6.79
N THR A 99 8.56 9.39 -7.18
CA THR A 99 8.43 9.84 -8.57
C THR A 99 9.70 10.52 -9.02
N ARG A 100 10.27 10.11 -10.14
CA ARG A 100 11.38 10.81 -10.79
C ARG A 100 10.85 12.02 -11.56
N GLN A 101 11.36 13.19 -11.20
CA GLN A 101 10.99 14.46 -11.78
C GLN A 101 12.25 15.20 -12.25
N GLY A 102 12.13 15.97 -13.33
CA GLY A 102 13.16 16.92 -13.71
C GLY A 102 13.03 18.18 -12.87
N PHE A 103 14.16 18.74 -12.46
CA PHE A 103 14.15 20.02 -11.77
C PHE A 103 13.77 21.12 -12.77
N GLU A 104 12.64 21.76 -12.53
CA GLU A 104 12.17 22.93 -13.27
C GLU A 104 12.12 24.13 -12.31
N GLU A 105 12.55 25.28 -12.78
CA GLU A 105 12.48 26.51 -12.03
C GLU A 105 11.02 26.95 -11.87
N THR A 106 10.53 26.94 -10.64
CA THR A 106 9.19 27.43 -10.31
C THR A 106 9.28 28.88 -9.83
N GLY A 107 9.05 29.85 -10.72
CA GLY A 107 8.90 31.25 -10.36
C GLY A 107 9.38 32.23 -11.45
N ASN A 108 8.57 33.25 -11.68
CA ASN A 108 8.86 34.35 -12.60
C ASN A 108 9.61 35.53 -11.90
N GLY A 109 10.35 35.27 -10.83
CA GLY A 109 11.01 36.29 -10.04
C GLY A 109 12.45 36.59 -10.50
N ARG A 110 12.91 37.82 -10.31
CA ARG A 110 14.34 38.14 -10.36
C ARG A 110 15.03 37.39 -9.20
N HIS A 111 15.85 36.43 -9.52
CA HIS A 111 16.63 35.70 -8.52
C HIS A 111 17.89 36.50 -8.17
N GLU A 112 18.30 36.43 -6.92
CA GLU A 112 19.62 36.85 -6.50
C GLU A 112 20.70 35.98 -7.17
N PHE A 113 21.89 36.50 -7.33
CA PHE A 113 23.00 35.82 -8.03
C PHE A 113 23.22 34.36 -7.57
N LEU A 114 23.16 34.10 -6.28
CA LEU A 114 23.33 32.75 -5.74
C LEU A 114 22.16 31.82 -6.13
N SER A 115 20.93 32.31 -6.07
CA SER A 115 19.73 31.56 -6.48
C SER A 115 19.77 31.26 -7.98
N GLU A 116 20.17 32.21 -8.83
CA GLU A 116 20.31 32.00 -10.27
C GLU A 116 21.37 30.93 -10.58
N SER A 117 22.50 30.96 -9.89
CA SER A 117 23.58 29.98 -10.03
C SER A 117 23.11 28.58 -9.61
N TYR A 118 22.33 28.49 -8.51
CA TYR A 118 21.72 27.26 -8.04
C TYR A 118 20.74 26.68 -9.07
N PHE A 119 19.79 27.48 -9.56
CA PHE A 119 18.82 27.04 -10.55
C PHE A 119 19.48 26.59 -11.85
N ARG A 120 20.51 27.33 -12.31
CA ARG A 120 21.28 26.95 -13.50
C ARG A 120 21.99 25.60 -13.31
N TYR A 121 22.54 25.36 -12.12
CA TYR A 121 23.22 24.10 -11.80
C TYR A 121 22.27 22.88 -11.78
N PHE A 122 21.05 23.05 -11.23
CA PHE A 122 20.08 21.97 -11.09
C PHE A 122 19.15 21.81 -12.29
N LYS A 123 19.10 22.77 -13.20
CA LYS A 123 18.23 22.73 -14.38
C LYS A 123 18.40 21.43 -15.18
N GLY A 124 17.29 20.73 -15.38
CA GLY A 124 17.24 19.48 -16.13
C GLY A 124 17.79 18.24 -15.38
N ARG A 125 18.34 18.41 -14.17
CA ARG A 125 18.73 17.25 -13.35
C ARG A 125 17.49 16.54 -12.82
N GLN A 126 17.56 15.24 -12.75
CA GLN A 126 16.49 14.42 -12.16
C GLN A 126 16.67 14.33 -10.65
N TYR A 127 15.55 14.37 -9.95
CA TYR A 127 15.48 14.11 -8.53
C TYR A 127 14.27 13.21 -8.24
N THR A 128 14.29 12.53 -7.12
CA THR A 128 13.17 11.71 -6.66
C THR A 128 12.37 12.51 -5.65
N ASN A 129 11.09 12.70 -5.97
CA ASN A 129 10.12 13.27 -5.05
C ASN A 129 9.37 12.13 -4.35
N SER A 130 9.23 12.23 -3.03
CA SER A 130 8.50 11.24 -2.24
C SER A 130 7.23 11.84 -1.64
N ARG A 131 6.12 11.10 -1.73
CA ARG A 131 4.84 11.44 -1.09
C ARG A 131 4.36 10.24 -0.32
N THR A 132 3.91 10.44 0.90
CA THR A 132 3.40 9.34 1.73
C THR A 132 1.92 9.56 2.03
N TYR A 133 1.15 8.50 1.83
CA TYR A 133 -0.26 8.45 2.16
C TYR A 133 -0.53 7.32 3.14
N LEU A 134 -1.48 7.57 4.03
CA LEU A 134 -1.97 6.60 4.99
C LEU A 134 -3.48 6.47 4.82
N THR A 135 -3.92 5.29 4.41
CA THR A 135 -5.34 4.99 4.26
C THR A 135 -5.81 4.14 5.42
N VAL A 136 -6.85 4.61 6.10
CA VAL A 136 -7.55 3.85 7.14
C VAL A 136 -8.84 3.32 6.54
N THR A 137 -9.01 2.00 6.55
CA THR A 137 -10.21 1.33 6.04
C THR A 137 -10.89 0.57 7.17
N GLN A 138 -12.19 0.76 7.32
CA GLN A 138 -13.02 -0.08 8.16
C GLN A 138 -13.67 -1.16 7.29
N GLU A 139 -13.30 -2.42 7.53
CA GLU A 139 -13.83 -3.56 6.80
C GLU A 139 -15.31 -3.79 7.11
N ASN A 140 -16.04 -4.27 6.11
CA ASN A 140 -17.40 -4.72 6.32
C ASN A 140 -17.41 -6.19 6.78
N ARG A 141 -18.26 -6.52 7.73
CA ARG A 141 -18.46 -7.92 8.14
C ARG A 141 -19.11 -8.68 6.98
N LYS A 142 -18.54 -9.83 6.62
CA LYS A 142 -19.09 -10.71 5.58
C LYS A 142 -20.57 -10.98 5.83
N GLY A 143 -21.40 -10.67 4.86
CA GLY A 143 -22.84 -10.91 4.92
C GLY A 143 -23.73 -9.66 5.07
N ASN A 144 -23.17 -8.52 5.43
CA ASN A 144 -23.95 -7.29 5.53
C ASN A 144 -23.85 -6.48 4.21
N LEU A 145 -24.64 -6.86 3.23
CA LEU A 145 -24.85 -6.05 2.03
C LEU A 145 -25.59 -4.77 2.42
N PHE A 146 -24.94 -3.62 2.24
CA PHE A 146 -25.55 -2.27 2.32
C PHE A 146 -26.34 -1.91 3.59
N SER A 147 -26.10 -2.53 4.75
CA SER A 147 -26.68 -2.04 5.97
C SER A 147 -25.88 -0.85 6.50
N TYR A 148 -26.47 0.35 6.42
CA TYR A 148 -25.96 1.51 7.12
C TYR A 148 -26.06 1.26 8.63
N ASP A 149 -24.92 1.30 9.31
CA ASP A 149 -24.82 1.18 10.76
C ASP A 149 -24.26 2.51 11.31
N ASP A 150 -25.11 3.31 11.91
CA ASP A 150 -24.76 4.61 12.48
C ASP A 150 -23.68 4.51 13.56
N LYS A 151 -23.71 3.45 14.38
CA LYS A 151 -22.70 3.22 15.40
C LYS A 151 -21.32 2.94 14.78
N ARG A 152 -21.29 2.08 13.77
CA ARG A 152 -20.08 1.75 13.01
C ARG A 152 -19.51 2.99 12.31
N TRP A 153 -20.38 3.80 11.72
CA TRP A 153 -20.01 5.04 11.08
C TRP A 153 -19.38 6.05 12.05
N LYS A 154 -20.03 6.27 13.21
CA LYS A 154 -19.50 7.16 14.24
C LYS A 154 -18.16 6.65 14.81
N ASP A 155 -18.03 5.35 15.04
CA ASP A 155 -16.76 4.74 15.47
C ASP A 155 -15.63 4.99 14.45
N PHE A 156 -15.93 4.82 13.16
CA PHE A 156 -14.96 5.11 12.10
C PHE A 156 -14.48 6.56 12.14
N LEU A 157 -15.40 7.53 12.20
CA LEU A 157 -15.02 8.95 12.25
C LEU A 157 -14.19 9.30 13.50
N VAL A 158 -14.52 8.74 14.65
CA VAL A 158 -13.75 8.94 15.88
C VAL A 158 -12.34 8.35 15.72
N LYS A 159 -12.22 7.15 15.17
CA LYS A 159 -10.92 6.47 15.05
C LYS A 159 -9.98 7.14 14.04
N ILE A 160 -10.48 7.58 12.89
CA ILE A 160 -9.63 8.29 11.91
C ILE A 160 -9.10 9.62 12.49
N ARG A 161 -9.91 10.33 13.29
CA ARG A 161 -9.45 11.54 13.97
C ARG A 161 -8.39 11.23 15.03
N LYS A 162 -8.56 10.17 15.81
CA LYS A 162 -7.54 9.71 16.78
C LYS A 162 -6.23 9.34 16.08
N VAL A 163 -6.29 8.68 14.92
CA VAL A 163 -5.10 8.40 14.11
C VAL A 163 -4.37 9.68 13.72
N LYS A 164 -5.13 10.70 13.23
CA LYS A 164 -4.54 12.00 12.90
C LYS A 164 -3.90 12.67 14.12
N ASP A 165 -4.57 12.64 15.26
CA ASP A 165 -4.05 13.24 16.50
C ASP A 165 -2.78 12.54 16.97
N GLN A 166 -2.73 11.22 16.97
CA GLN A 166 -1.53 10.45 17.33
C GLN A 166 -0.35 10.74 16.42
N LEU A 167 -0.58 10.88 15.09
CA LEU A 167 0.46 11.28 14.15
C LEU A 167 0.99 12.68 14.45
N ARG A 168 0.09 13.64 14.69
CA ARG A 168 0.45 15.01 15.05
C ARG A 168 1.25 15.05 16.37
N ASP A 169 0.81 14.31 17.39
CA ASP A 169 1.45 14.27 18.69
C ASP A 169 2.87 13.63 18.60
N ALA A 170 3.08 12.75 17.63
CA ALA A 170 4.40 12.23 17.25
C ALA A 170 5.22 13.21 16.37
N GLY A 171 4.74 14.42 16.14
CA GLY A 171 5.44 15.44 15.35
C GLY A 171 5.36 15.23 13.84
N ILE A 172 4.46 14.37 13.35
CA ILE A 172 4.27 14.11 11.91
C ILE A 172 3.15 15.00 11.40
N SER A 173 3.47 15.87 10.44
CA SER A 173 2.48 16.71 9.77
C SER A 173 1.51 15.85 8.95
N THR A 174 0.21 16.04 9.18
CA THR A 174 -0.83 15.24 8.53
C THR A 174 -2.02 16.07 8.10
N SER A 175 -2.61 15.73 6.97
CA SER A 175 -3.88 16.29 6.50
C SER A 175 -4.76 15.20 5.87
N PHE A 176 -6.07 15.24 6.15
CA PHE A 176 -6.99 14.42 5.37
C PHE A 176 -7.09 14.95 3.93
N LEU A 177 -7.26 14.07 2.97
CA LEU A 177 -7.64 14.47 1.63
C LEU A 177 -9.13 14.81 1.64
N GLY A 178 -9.48 15.97 1.08
CA GLY A 178 -10.87 16.32 0.77
C GLY A 178 -11.40 15.51 -0.43
N LYS A 179 -12.70 15.64 -0.73
CA LYS A 179 -13.34 14.88 -1.82
C LYS A 179 -12.61 15.02 -3.18
N ALA A 180 -12.25 16.24 -3.56
CA ALA A 180 -11.55 16.50 -4.83
C ALA A 180 -10.12 15.92 -4.83
N GLU A 181 -9.39 16.08 -3.74
CA GLU A 181 -8.03 15.54 -3.59
C GLU A 181 -8.02 14.01 -3.57
N ALA A 182 -8.99 13.37 -2.88
CA ALA A 182 -9.13 11.93 -2.86
C ALA A 182 -9.46 11.37 -4.25
N SER A 183 -10.32 12.06 -5.02
CA SER A 183 -10.61 11.69 -6.40
C SER A 183 -9.37 11.81 -7.29
N ALA A 184 -8.64 12.92 -7.18
CA ALA A 184 -7.40 13.12 -7.91
C ALA A 184 -6.34 12.07 -7.55
N TYR A 185 -6.20 11.74 -6.25
CA TYR A 185 -5.30 10.69 -5.79
C TYR A 185 -5.61 9.35 -6.45
N VAL A 186 -6.90 8.98 -6.53
CA VAL A 186 -7.34 7.73 -7.17
C VAL A 186 -6.97 7.73 -8.67
N ASP A 187 -7.21 8.85 -9.37
CA ASP A 187 -6.86 8.98 -10.78
C ASP A 187 -5.34 8.88 -11.02
N HIS A 188 -4.54 9.52 -10.17
CA HIS A 188 -3.07 9.43 -10.21
C HIS A 188 -2.57 8.01 -9.93
N TYR A 189 -3.17 7.33 -8.97
CA TYR A 189 -2.79 5.96 -8.63
C TYR A 189 -3.07 4.99 -9.78
N PHE A 190 -4.24 5.08 -10.40
CA PHE A 190 -4.60 4.19 -11.52
C PHE A 190 -3.89 4.48 -12.84
N THR A 191 -3.35 5.67 -12.99
CA THR A 191 -2.50 6.01 -14.14
C THR A 191 -1.01 5.86 -13.84
N MET A 192 -0.65 5.61 -12.58
CA MET A 192 0.74 5.68 -12.08
C MET A 192 1.46 6.97 -12.45
N ASN A 193 0.69 8.04 -12.60
CA ASN A 193 1.18 9.36 -12.96
C ASN A 193 0.84 10.37 -11.86
N PHE A 194 1.77 10.56 -10.93
CA PHE A 194 1.65 11.48 -9.81
C PHE A 194 2.22 12.88 -10.14
N SER A 195 2.04 13.33 -11.38
CA SER A 195 2.34 14.72 -11.74
C SER A 195 1.35 15.68 -11.07
N ASP A 196 1.73 16.96 -10.97
CA ASP A 196 0.85 17.98 -10.40
C ASP A 196 -0.28 18.41 -11.37
N LYS A 197 -0.30 17.84 -12.58
CA LYS A 197 -1.33 18.09 -13.59
C LYS A 197 -2.49 17.11 -13.45
N PRO A 198 -3.73 17.53 -13.73
CA PRO A 198 -4.86 16.61 -13.80
C PRO A 198 -4.57 15.48 -14.78
N VAL A 199 -4.85 14.26 -14.39
CA VAL A 199 -4.61 13.07 -15.22
C VAL A 199 -5.94 12.41 -15.52
N ALA A 200 -6.20 12.19 -16.80
CA ALA A 200 -7.33 11.38 -17.23
C ALA A 200 -6.97 9.90 -17.18
N MET A 201 -7.91 9.08 -16.73
CA MET A 201 -7.75 7.63 -16.72
C MET A 201 -7.60 7.11 -18.15
N ASP A 202 -6.48 6.48 -18.45
CA ASP A 202 -6.13 5.97 -19.76
C ASP A 202 -6.40 4.46 -19.90
N SER A 203 -6.01 3.88 -21.03
CA SER A 203 -6.18 2.46 -21.31
C SER A 203 -5.41 1.59 -20.31
N PHE A 204 -6.07 0.55 -19.80
CA PHE A 204 -5.50 -0.43 -18.91
C PHE A 204 -5.49 -1.80 -19.58
N LYS A 205 -4.32 -2.44 -19.65
CA LYS A 205 -4.17 -3.76 -20.25
C LYS A 205 -3.32 -4.65 -19.33
N ALA A 206 -3.92 -5.71 -18.83
CA ALA A 206 -3.21 -6.73 -18.08
C ALA A 206 -2.48 -7.67 -19.06
N GLY A 207 -1.16 -7.80 -18.90
CA GLY A 207 -0.32 -8.79 -19.55
C GLY A 207 0.09 -9.90 -18.56
N GLU A 208 0.88 -10.86 -19.03
CA GLU A 208 1.40 -11.94 -18.18
C GLU A 208 2.46 -11.43 -17.21
N GLU A 209 3.36 -10.58 -17.66
CA GLU A 209 4.49 -10.09 -16.86
C GLU A 209 4.28 -8.70 -16.25
N CYS A 210 3.42 -7.90 -16.84
CA CYS A 210 3.19 -6.52 -16.43
C CYS A 210 1.79 -6.03 -16.76
N VAL A 211 1.44 -4.91 -16.13
CA VAL A 211 0.22 -4.16 -16.43
C VAL A 211 0.59 -2.92 -17.22
N GLU A 212 0.00 -2.74 -18.39
CA GLU A 212 0.14 -1.51 -19.18
C GLU A 212 -0.94 -0.51 -18.76
N MET A 213 -0.53 0.72 -18.47
CA MET A 213 -1.38 1.84 -18.06
C MET A 213 -1.04 3.05 -18.95
N GLY A 214 -1.82 3.27 -20.02
CA GLY A 214 -1.53 4.33 -20.98
C GLY A 214 -0.14 4.18 -21.61
N SER A 215 0.72 5.15 -21.38
CA SER A 215 2.11 5.18 -21.85
C SER A 215 3.11 4.45 -20.94
N ARG A 216 2.66 3.79 -19.90
CA ARG A 216 3.49 3.18 -18.84
C ARG A 216 3.28 1.68 -18.74
N LYS A 217 4.30 1.00 -18.24
CA LYS A 217 4.27 -0.41 -17.83
C LYS A 217 4.57 -0.50 -16.34
N CYS A 218 3.77 -1.28 -15.63
CA CYS A 218 3.93 -1.50 -14.19
C CYS A 218 4.11 -2.98 -13.88
N LYS A 219 5.10 -3.32 -13.07
CA LYS A 219 5.33 -4.66 -12.52
C LYS A 219 5.20 -4.60 -11.01
N VAL A 220 4.59 -5.63 -10.42
CA VAL A 220 4.38 -5.72 -8.98
C VAL A 220 5.25 -6.84 -8.43
N PHE A 221 6.00 -6.51 -7.39
CA PHE A 221 6.81 -7.45 -6.62
C PHE A 221 6.18 -7.58 -5.23
N SER A 222 5.91 -8.80 -4.80
CA SER A 222 5.35 -9.06 -3.47
C SER A 222 5.93 -10.34 -2.89
N ILE A 223 6.00 -10.41 -1.56
CA ILE A 223 6.34 -11.65 -0.86
C ILE A 223 5.07 -12.49 -0.84
N VAL A 224 5.11 -13.63 -1.55
CA VAL A 224 3.95 -14.50 -1.73
C VAL A 224 4.00 -15.69 -0.77
N ASP A 225 5.19 -16.24 -0.54
CA ASP A 225 5.39 -17.43 0.28
C ASP A 225 6.59 -17.23 1.21
N VAL A 226 6.29 -17.06 2.49
CA VAL A 226 7.29 -16.87 3.54
C VAL A 226 8.06 -18.16 3.82
N ASP A 227 7.40 -19.31 3.70
CA ASP A 227 8.03 -20.60 4.00
C ASP A 227 9.07 -20.99 2.95
N SER A 228 8.87 -20.57 1.69
CA SER A 228 9.84 -20.83 0.60
C SER A 228 10.96 -19.79 0.52
N THR A 229 10.72 -18.56 0.94
CA THR A 229 11.71 -17.48 0.86
C THR A 229 12.66 -17.44 2.05
N GLY A 230 12.33 -18.13 3.14
CA GLY A 230 13.19 -18.18 4.32
C GLY A 230 13.47 -16.79 4.91
N LEU A 231 12.44 -16.03 5.23
CA LEU A 231 12.60 -14.68 5.80
C LEU A 231 13.64 -14.66 6.93
N PRO A 232 14.54 -13.66 6.95
CA PRO A 232 15.50 -13.54 8.02
C PRO A 232 14.79 -13.38 9.37
N SER A 233 15.35 -13.96 10.43
CA SER A 233 14.80 -13.92 11.79
C SER A 233 14.66 -12.50 12.34
N LEU A 234 15.42 -11.56 11.78
CA LEU A 234 15.40 -10.15 12.15
C LEU A 234 15.53 -9.28 10.90
N VAL A 235 14.50 -8.52 10.58
CA VAL A 235 14.56 -7.45 9.59
C VAL A 235 14.77 -6.13 10.34
N ARG A 236 15.91 -5.49 10.12
CA ARG A 236 16.20 -4.18 10.70
C ARG A 236 15.59 -3.09 9.84
N PRO A 237 15.10 -1.99 10.42
CA PRO A 237 14.54 -0.87 9.65
C PRO A 237 15.60 -0.10 8.85
N PHE A 238 16.87 -0.29 9.13
CA PHE A 238 18.00 0.37 8.47
C PHE A 238 19.22 -0.54 8.46
N THR A 239 20.16 -0.23 7.58
CA THR A 239 21.51 -0.82 7.56
C THR A 239 22.54 0.26 7.88
N ASN A 240 23.64 -0.10 8.54
CA ASN A 240 24.76 0.81 8.74
C ASN A 240 25.69 0.75 7.53
N ILE A 241 26.01 1.92 6.99
CA ILE A 241 27.04 2.08 5.96
C ILE A 241 28.21 2.82 6.58
N GLU A 242 29.42 2.31 6.42
CA GLU A 242 30.63 2.98 6.85
C GLU A 242 31.04 4.05 5.82
N VAL A 243 31.06 5.30 6.26
CA VAL A 243 31.52 6.43 5.47
C VAL A 243 32.59 7.19 6.28
N ASN A 244 33.80 7.21 5.80
CA ASN A 244 34.93 7.89 6.46
C ASN A 244 35.10 7.51 7.95
N ASN A 245 35.10 6.20 8.24
CA ASN A 245 35.19 5.65 9.59
C ASN A 245 34.04 6.05 10.53
N THR A 246 32.89 6.47 9.96
CA THR A 246 31.68 6.76 10.71
C THR A 246 30.55 5.86 10.21
N GLU A 247 29.91 5.12 11.12
CA GLU A 247 28.73 4.35 10.76
C GLU A 247 27.53 5.31 10.61
N MET A 248 26.89 5.26 9.46
CA MET A 248 25.67 6.00 9.17
C MET A 248 24.52 5.03 8.94
N PRO A 249 23.38 5.20 9.63
CA PRO A 249 22.19 4.41 9.35
C PRO A 249 21.60 4.83 8.00
N VAL A 250 21.34 3.86 7.15
CA VAL A 250 20.69 4.08 5.84
C VAL A 250 19.42 3.26 5.80
N ASP A 251 18.31 3.93 5.54
CA ASP A 251 17.01 3.30 5.36
C ASP A 251 17.00 2.44 4.09
N LEU A 252 16.26 1.33 4.11
CA LEU A 252 16.04 0.46 2.97
C LEU A 252 15.39 1.17 1.77
N VAL A 253 14.76 2.32 1.99
CA VAL A 253 14.23 3.22 0.95
C VAL A 253 15.29 3.67 -0.04
N SER A 254 16.57 3.75 0.36
CA SER A 254 17.68 4.08 -0.55
C SER A 254 17.79 3.11 -1.72
N MET A 255 17.41 1.85 -1.52
CA MET A 255 17.33 0.83 -2.57
C MET A 255 16.25 1.20 -3.61
N ILE A 256 15.14 1.74 -3.18
CA ILE A 256 14.01 2.12 -4.05
C ILE A 256 14.40 3.28 -4.97
N ASP A 257 15.15 4.26 -4.45
CA ASP A 257 15.61 5.40 -5.25
C ASP A 257 16.57 4.99 -6.37
N SER A 258 17.31 3.91 -6.16
CA SER A 258 18.32 3.41 -7.10
C SER A 258 17.77 2.46 -8.17
N ILE A 259 16.45 2.17 -8.20
CA ILE A 259 15.86 1.27 -9.22
C ILE A 259 16.06 1.87 -10.61
N PRO A 260 16.75 1.17 -11.54
CA PRO A 260 17.04 1.71 -12.85
C PRO A 260 15.76 1.93 -13.67
N ASP A 261 15.74 3.00 -14.45
CA ASP A 261 14.68 3.35 -15.41
C ASP A 261 13.26 3.49 -14.80
N ALA A 262 13.11 3.39 -13.48
CA ALA A 262 11.83 3.57 -12.80
C ALA A 262 11.38 5.04 -12.86
N ARG A 263 10.14 5.30 -13.27
CA ARG A 263 9.50 6.62 -13.27
C ARG A 263 8.72 6.86 -12.00
N THR A 264 7.97 5.85 -11.61
CA THR A 264 7.17 5.87 -10.38
C THR A 264 7.37 4.53 -9.67
N VAL A 265 7.62 4.59 -8.40
CA VAL A 265 7.66 3.41 -7.53
C VAL A 265 6.69 3.64 -6.39
N VAL A 266 5.84 2.66 -6.13
CA VAL A 266 4.91 2.70 -5.00
C VAL A 266 5.23 1.54 -4.07
N TYR A 267 5.66 1.87 -2.87
CA TYR A 267 5.85 0.89 -1.81
C TYR A 267 4.62 0.84 -0.93
N ASN A 268 3.91 -0.28 -0.97
CA ASN A 268 2.69 -0.52 -0.23
C ASN A 268 2.97 -1.38 1.00
N GLN A 269 2.51 -0.93 2.15
CA GLN A 269 2.55 -1.63 3.43
C GLN A 269 1.13 -1.70 3.97
N MET A 270 0.55 -2.90 4.03
CA MET A 270 -0.80 -3.12 4.53
C MET A 270 -0.76 -3.88 5.84
N ILE A 271 -1.49 -3.39 6.83
CA ILE A 271 -1.66 -4.02 8.14
C ILE A 271 -3.15 -4.25 8.34
N PHE A 272 -3.54 -5.51 8.48
CA PHE A 272 -4.91 -5.91 8.78
C PHE A 272 -5.01 -6.34 10.24
N MET A 273 -5.99 -5.82 10.96
CA MET A 273 -6.27 -6.14 12.35
C MET A 273 -7.40 -7.18 12.44
N PRO A 274 -7.07 -8.48 12.47
CA PRO A 274 -8.08 -9.54 12.55
C PRO A 274 -8.68 -9.65 13.96
N GLY A 275 -9.77 -10.42 14.07
CA GLY A 275 -10.36 -10.76 15.36
C GLY A 275 -9.43 -11.62 16.22
N GLN A 276 -8.87 -11.07 17.28
CA GLN A 276 -7.82 -11.70 18.09
C GLN A 276 -8.27 -13.07 18.66
N LYS A 277 -9.51 -13.16 19.14
CA LYS A 277 -10.07 -14.44 19.67
C LYS A 277 -10.07 -15.54 18.62
N LYS A 278 -10.41 -15.19 17.37
CA LYS A 278 -10.47 -16.13 16.25
C LYS A 278 -9.07 -16.62 15.88
N GLU A 279 -8.11 -15.71 15.80
CA GLU A 279 -6.72 -16.03 15.44
C GLU A 279 -6.04 -16.87 16.53
N LEU A 280 -6.23 -16.53 17.80
CA LEU A 280 -5.69 -17.33 18.90
C LEU A 280 -6.30 -18.74 18.94
N ALA A 281 -7.60 -18.87 18.68
CA ALA A 281 -8.25 -20.19 18.56
C ALA A 281 -7.72 -20.99 17.37
N ALA A 282 -7.44 -20.33 16.23
CA ALA A 282 -6.84 -20.97 15.07
C ALA A 282 -5.40 -21.45 15.36
N LEU A 283 -4.59 -20.66 16.06
CA LEU A 283 -3.26 -21.04 16.51
C LEU A 283 -3.31 -22.22 17.48
N GLU A 284 -4.23 -22.21 18.44
CA GLU A 284 -4.42 -23.33 19.38
C GLU A 284 -4.77 -24.63 18.63
N LYS A 285 -5.68 -24.55 17.67
CA LYS A 285 -6.04 -25.70 16.81
C LYS A 285 -4.84 -26.20 16.00
N LYS A 286 -4.02 -25.28 15.45
CA LYS A 286 -2.80 -25.61 14.71
C LYS A 286 -1.79 -26.29 15.63
N LYS A 287 -1.56 -25.76 16.84
CA LYS A 287 -0.68 -26.34 17.87
C LYS A 287 -1.08 -27.78 18.21
N ASN A 288 -2.37 -28.02 18.49
CA ASN A 288 -2.87 -29.35 18.83
C ASN A 288 -2.69 -30.36 17.68
N ARG A 289 -2.85 -29.90 16.43
CA ARG A 289 -2.61 -30.73 15.24
C ARG A 289 -1.13 -31.10 15.10
N HIS A 290 -0.20 -30.20 15.32
CA HIS A 290 1.24 -30.51 15.29
C HIS A 290 1.65 -31.41 16.47
N ALA A 291 1.08 -31.20 17.65
CA ALA A 291 1.34 -32.06 18.82
C ALA A 291 0.85 -33.50 18.65
N SER A 292 -0.17 -33.74 17.81
CA SER A 292 -0.72 -35.10 17.60
C SER A 292 0.18 -35.99 16.74
N ILE A 293 1.14 -35.42 16.00
CA ILE A 293 2.12 -36.17 15.17
C ILE A 293 3.50 -35.67 15.53
N PRO A 294 4.12 -36.15 16.63
CA PRO A 294 5.39 -35.66 17.11
C PRO A 294 6.54 -36.06 16.18
N ASN A 295 7.15 -35.06 15.58
CA ASN A 295 8.44 -35.14 14.89
C ASN A 295 9.22 -33.84 15.19
N PRO A 296 10.53 -33.78 14.93
CA PRO A 296 11.33 -32.58 15.29
C PRO A 296 10.73 -31.26 14.76
N SER A 297 10.28 -31.25 13.52
CA SER A 297 9.66 -30.04 12.89
C SER A 297 8.34 -29.65 13.56
N ASN A 298 7.48 -30.63 13.86
CA ASN A 298 6.21 -30.36 14.55
C ASN A 298 6.43 -29.91 15.99
N LEU A 299 7.42 -30.44 16.70
CA LEU A 299 7.76 -29.98 18.05
C LEU A 299 8.23 -28.54 18.03
N MET A 300 9.09 -28.13 17.10
CA MET A 300 9.50 -26.75 16.91
C MET A 300 8.28 -25.84 16.65
N ALA A 301 7.38 -26.27 15.76
CA ALA A 301 6.16 -25.50 15.47
C ALA A 301 5.25 -25.33 16.70
N VAL A 302 5.16 -26.33 17.56
CA VAL A 302 4.43 -26.26 18.84
C VAL A 302 5.06 -25.23 19.78
N GLU A 303 6.39 -25.24 19.92
CA GLU A 303 7.12 -24.26 20.75
C GLU A 303 6.96 -22.83 20.22
N ASP A 304 7.08 -22.62 18.91
CA ASP A 304 6.92 -21.32 18.30
C ASP A 304 5.51 -20.76 18.48
N ILE A 305 4.47 -21.59 18.28
CA ILE A 305 3.09 -21.17 18.53
C ILE A 305 2.90 -20.82 20.00
N LYS A 306 3.43 -21.63 20.92
CA LYS A 306 3.36 -21.35 22.35
C LYS A 306 4.04 -20.01 22.70
N ARG A 307 5.22 -19.75 22.15
CA ARG A 307 5.94 -18.47 22.33
C ARG A 307 5.08 -17.28 21.88
N VAL A 308 4.44 -17.38 20.71
CA VAL A 308 3.52 -16.34 20.20
C VAL A 308 2.34 -16.13 21.15
N GLN A 309 1.69 -17.22 21.61
CA GLN A 309 0.59 -17.14 22.55
C GLN A 309 0.99 -16.52 23.88
N ASP A 310 2.13 -16.91 24.43
CA ASP A 310 2.70 -16.34 25.68
C ASP A 310 3.01 -14.85 25.53
N THR A 311 3.57 -14.45 24.39
CA THR A 311 3.87 -13.02 24.09
C THR A 311 2.59 -12.19 24.02
N VAL A 312 1.58 -12.70 23.33
CA VAL A 312 0.26 -12.02 23.24
C VAL A 312 -0.36 -11.88 24.62
N ALA A 313 -0.30 -12.94 25.46
CA ALA A 313 -0.92 -12.93 26.78
C ALA A 313 -0.19 -12.05 27.78
N ARG A 314 1.15 -12.05 27.79
CA ARG A 314 1.97 -11.33 28.79
C ARG A 314 2.19 -9.87 28.44
N GLU A 315 2.36 -9.57 27.15
CA GLU A 315 2.76 -8.25 26.66
C GLU A 315 1.59 -7.47 26.05
N SER A 316 0.37 -8.02 26.11
CA SER A 316 -0.83 -7.42 25.49
C SER A 316 -0.65 -7.07 24.02
N LYS A 317 0.20 -7.81 23.32
CA LYS A 317 0.44 -7.63 21.88
C LYS A 317 -0.73 -8.16 21.06
N GLN A 318 -0.89 -7.64 19.86
CA GLN A 318 -1.93 -8.05 18.94
C GLN A 318 -1.33 -8.78 17.74
N LEU A 319 -2.03 -9.81 17.27
CA LEU A 319 -1.74 -10.44 16.01
C LEU A 319 -2.27 -9.56 14.87
N VAL A 320 -1.46 -9.35 13.86
CA VAL A 320 -1.83 -8.61 12.66
C VAL A 320 -1.39 -9.40 11.42
N TYR A 321 -2.12 -9.23 10.33
CA TYR A 321 -1.65 -9.67 9.02
C TYR A 321 -0.96 -8.51 8.34
N MET A 322 0.21 -8.77 7.79
CA MET A 322 0.98 -7.76 7.05
C MET A 322 1.16 -8.23 5.61
N HIS A 323 1.03 -7.31 4.68
CA HIS A 323 1.32 -7.52 3.28
C HIS A 323 2.15 -6.36 2.74
N TYR A 324 3.22 -6.72 2.03
CA TYR A 324 4.12 -5.77 1.40
C TYR A 324 4.17 -6.01 -0.09
N ASN A 325 4.10 -4.95 -0.86
CA ASN A 325 4.40 -5.03 -2.28
C ASN A 325 5.07 -3.75 -2.77
N LEU A 326 5.84 -3.91 -3.82
CA LEU A 326 6.52 -2.84 -4.52
C LEU A 326 6.02 -2.82 -5.96
N MET A 327 5.40 -1.71 -6.36
CA MET A 327 4.94 -1.50 -7.73
C MET A 327 5.96 -0.61 -8.43
N VAL A 328 6.59 -1.13 -9.48
CA VAL A 328 7.59 -0.39 -10.27
C VAL A 328 7.00 -0.07 -11.64
N CYS A 329 6.97 1.21 -11.95
CA CYS A 329 6.40 1.73 -13.18
C CYS A 329 7.46 2.42 -14.02
N CYS A 330 7.63 1.97 -15.25
CA CYS A 330 8.55 2.50 -16.25
C CYS A 330 7.78 3.03 -17.47
N ASP A 331 8.43 3.82 -18.31
CA ASP A 331 7.88 4.21 -19.60
C ASP A 331 7.74 2.98 -20.53
N LYS A 332 6.75 2.98 -21.40
CA LYS A 332 6.35 1.80 -22.20
C LYS A 332 7.46 1.20 -23.07
N GLY A 333 8.43 2.01 -23.51
CA GLY A 333 9.57 1.57 -24.32
C GLY A 333 10.73 0.94 -23.51
N ILE A 334 10.65 0.95 -22.18
CA ILE A 334 11.70 0.44 -21.29
C ILE A 334 11.57 -1.07 -21.12
N ASP A 335 12.72 -1.74 -21.09
CA ASP A 335 12.79 -3.15 -20.72
C ASP A 335 12.70 -3.30 -19.21
N LEU A 336 11.66 -4.01 -18.74
CA LEU A 336 11.43 -4.26 -17.32
C LEU A 336 12.38 -5.27 -16.69
N GLN A 337 13.21 -5.94 -17.50
CA GLN A 337 14.19 -6.91 -16.97
C GLN A 337 15.27 -6.24 -16.12
N LYS A 338 15.70 -5.02 -16.48
CA LYS A 338 16.69 -4.26 -15.71
C LYS A 338 16.24 -3.95 -14.29
N PRO A 339 15.08 -3.28 -14.06
CA PRO A 339 14.56 -3.06 -12.72
C PRO A 339 14.25 -4.37 -11.98
N THR A 340 13.81 -5.42 -12.70
CA THR A 340 13.56 -6.73 -12.10
C THR A 340 14.85 -7.33 -11.53
N ASN A 341 15.89 -7.46 -12.34
CA ASN A 341 17.19 -8.00 -11.90
C ASN A 341 17.80 -7.18 -10.76
N TYR A 342 17.66 -5.86 -10.81
CA TYR A 342 18.12 -4.99 -9.73
C TYR A 342 17.44 -5.32 -8.40
N LEU A 343 16.12 -5.46 -8.42
CA LEU A 343 15.32 -5.75 -7.22
C LEU A 343 15.60 -7.17 -6.69
N GLU A 344 15.61 -8.18 -7.55
CA GLU A 344 15.92 -9.56 -7.16
C GLU A 344 17.30 -9.65 -6.49
N ASN A 345 18.32 -8.99 -7.06
CA ASN A 345 19.64 -8.93 -6.45
C ASN A 345 19.66 -8.16 -5.12
N SER A 346 18.87 -7.08 -5.02
CA SER A 346 18.81 -6.27 -3.81
C SER A 346 18.08 -6.99 -2.68
N PHE A 347 16.97 -7.65 -2.96
CA PHE A 347 16.25 -8.48 -1.99
C PHE A 347 17.10 -9.71 -1.59
N GLY A 348 17.75 -10.37 -2.52
CA GLY A 348 18.66 -11.48 -2.22
C GLY A 348 19.81 -11.09 -1.26
N ARG A 349 20.33 -9.85 -1.34
CA ARG A 349 21.32 -9.34 -0.37
C ARG A 349 20.73 -9.12 1.03
N LEU A 350 19.43 -8.87 1.13
CA LEU A 350 18.73 -8.74 2.40
C LEU A 350 18.30 -10.09 2.98
N GLY A 351 18.52 -11.19 2.24
CA GLY A 351 18.09 -12.52 2.61
C GLY A 351 16.58 -12.75 2.41
N ILE A 352 15.98 -12.03 1.48
CA ILE A 352 14.55 -12.12 1.14
C ILE A 352 14.39 -12.70 -0.27
#